data_6c5536f7744fe5ec327e5b22e9673818
#
_entry.id   6c5536f7744fe5ec327e5b22e9673818
#
_cell.length_a   1.000
_cell.length_b   1.000
_cell.length_c   1.000
_cell.angle_alpha   90.00
_cell.angle_beta   90.00
_cell.angle_gamma   90.00
#
_symmetry.space_group_name_H-M   'P 1'
#
loop_
_entity.id
_entity.type
_entity.pdbx_description
1 polymer ?
#
loop_
_entity_poly.entity_id
_entity_poly.type
_entity_poly.pdbx_seq_one_letter_code
_entity_poly.pdbx_strand_id
1 'polypeptide(L)'
;ITEIPSNDFSHYDNFLDAAFLFNVVPASVQNLDLSDLERYFALGRGYQGEKGDVRALPMKKWFNTNYHYIVPKFEKDTQVKLAGHKIFDEFQEAKELGLNTRPVLVGPFTFLQLSDFEEGVKAEDFVDSLVAAYQEVFAKLAELGATRIQLDEAALVKDLTAEEKALFLN
;
A
#
# COMPACT_ATOMS: atom_id res chain seq x y z
N ILE A 1 -10.22 -15.09 22.24
CA ILE A 1 -10.10 -14.60 20.86
C ILE A 1 -8.98 -15.42 20.23
N THR A 2 -9.29 -16.08 19.11
CA THR A 2 -8.35 -17.00 18.45
C THR A 2 -7.66 -16.38 17.24
N GLU A 3 -8.18 -15.26 16.75
CA GLU A 3 -7.61 -14.53 15.60
C GLU A 3 -7.60 -13.03 15.88
N ILE A 4 -6.41 -12.47 15.88
CA ILE A 4 -6.17 -11.04 16.10
C ILE A 4 -5.46 -10.51 14.85
N PRO A 5 -5.96 -9.48 14.18
CA PRO A 5 -5.24 -8.85 13.09
C PRO A 5 -4.08 -7.99 13.61
N SER A 6 -3.05 -7.80 12.79
CA SER A 6 -2.07 -6.72 12.90
C SER A 6 -1.96 -6.00 11.55
N ASN A 7 -1.40 -4.80 11.54
CA ASN A 7 -1.35 -3.93 10.37
C ASN A 7 -2.73 -3.57 9.79
N ASP A 8 -3.78 -3.58 10.61
CA ASP A 8 -5.14 -3.18 10.23
C ASP A 8 -5.51 -1.76 10.72
N PHE A 9 -4.61 -1.11 11.42
CA PHE A 9 -4.70 0.29 11.81
C PHE A 9 -3.79 1.16 10.94
N SER A 10 -4.32 2.28 10.43
CA SER A 10 -3.58 3.27 9.65
C SER A 10 -3.66 4.63 10.31
N HIS A 11 -2.57 5.38 10.31
CA HIS A 11 -2.59 6.77 10.81
C HIS A 11 -3.51 7.66 9.96
N TYR A 12 -3.66 7.34 8.68
CA TYR A 12 -4.51 8.08 7.76
C TYR A 12 -5.34 7.13 6.90
N ASP A 13 -4.69 6.25 6.12
CA ASP A 13 -5.36 5.40 5.12
C ASP A 13 -4.51 4.15 4.80
N ASN A 14 -5.16 3.00 4.63
CA ASN A 14 -4.47 1.74 4.35
C ASN A 14 -3.85 1.68 2.94
N PHE A 15 -4.41 2.40 1.98
CA PHE A 15 -3.82 2.52 0.64
C PHE A 15 -2.56 3.39 0.66
N LEU A 16 -2.57 4.44 1.47
CA LEU A 16 -1.38 5.24 1.70
C LEU A 16 -0.29 4.43 2.42
N ASP A 17 -0.66 3.59 3.40
CA ASP A 17 0.27 2.64 4.03
C ASP A 17 0.89 1.70 2.98
N ALA A 18 0.08 1.14 2.07
CA ALA A 18 0.56 0.28 0.99
C ALA A 18 1.47 1.03 0.01
N ALA A 19 1.15 2.28 -0.32
CA ALA A 19 1.99 3.11 -1.17
C ALA A 19 3.39 3.32 -0.57
N PHE A 20 3.48 3.56 0.73
CA PHE A 20 4.76 3.66 1.44
C PHE A 20 5.47 2.31 1.57
N LEU A 21 4.73 1.23 1.83
CA LEU A 21 5.30 -0.12 1.88
C LEU A 21 6.00 -0.49 0.58
N PHE A 22 5.39 -0.17 -0.57
CA PHE A 22 5.86 -0.57 -1.90
C PHE A 22 6.56 0.55 -2.67
N ASN A 23 6.91 1.67 -2.02
CA ASN A 23 7.62 2.80 -2.64
C ASN A 23 6.84 3.48 -3.79
N VAL A 24 5.52 3.41 -3.76
CA VAL A 24 4.66 4.13 -4.72
C VAL A 24 4.40 5.54 -4.17
N VAL A 25 5.47 6.30 -4.06
CA VAL A 25 5.49 7.68 -3.56
C VAL A 25 6.02 8.58 -4.65
N PRO A 26 5.35 9.68 -5.01
CA PRO A 26 5.80 10.58 -6.07
C PRO A 26 7.23 11.08 -5.85
N ALA A 27 8.05 11.07 -6.90
CA ALA A 27 9.46 11.50 -6.82
C ALA A 27 9.62 12.92 -6.27
N SER A 28 8.66 13.81 -6.58
CA SER A 28 8.62 15.18 -6.06
C SER A 28 8.57 15.27 -4.53
N VAL A 29 8.00 14.25 -3.88
CA VAL A 29 7.90 14.18 -2.41
C VAL A 29 9.09 13.44 -1.81
N GLN A 30 9.59 12.40 -2.49
CA GLN A 30 10.76 11.65 -2.04
C GLN A 30 12.01 12.53 -1.88
N ASN A 31 12.17 13.52 -2.75
CA ASN A 31 13.34 14.42 -2.78
C ASN A 31 13.28 15.56 -1.74
N LEU A 32 12.17 15.70 -1.00
CA LEU A 32 12.06 16.72 0.04
C LEU A 32 12.75 16.27 1.33
N ASP A 33 13.34 17.21 2.04
CA ASP A 33 13.93 16.99 3.38
C ASP A 33 12.82 16.86 4.45
N LEU A 34 11.96 15.86 4.28
CA LEU A 34 10.88 15.49 5.18
C LEU A 34 11.16 14.09 5.74
N SER A 35 10.79 13.85 6.98
CA SER A 35 10.74 12.49 7.53
C SER A 35 9.65 11.67 6.84
N ASP A 36 9.71 10.34 6.96
CA ASP A 36 8.69 9.46 6.36
C ASP A 36 7.28 9.76 6.87
N LEU A 37 7.14 10.08 8.16
CA LEU A 37 5.86 10.46 8.73
C LEU A 37 5.35 11.82 8.20
N GLU A 38 6.24 12.80 8.02
CA GLU A 38 5.90 14.08 7.40
C GLU A 38 5.47 13.89 5.94
N ARG A 39 6.20 13.06 5.15
CA ARG A 39 5.82 12.70 3.77
C ARG A 39 4.46 12.02 3.72
N TYR A 40 4.22 11.07 4.64
CA TYR A 40 2.96 10.34 4.75
C TYR A 40 1.78 11.31 4.93
N PHE A 41 1.85 12.21 5.90
CA PHE A 41 0.79 13.19 6.11
C PHE A 41 0.74 14.27 5.03
N ALA A 42 1.86 14.63 4.42
CA ALA A 42 1.88 15.56 3.29
C ALA A 42 1.13 15.00 2.08
N LEU A 43 1.27 13.70 1.79
CA LEU A 43 0.50 13.04 0.73
C LEU A 43 -0.98 12.89 1.08
N GLY A 44 -1.32 12.71 2.35
CA GLY A 44 -2.72 12.61 2.79
C GLY A 44 -3.49 13.92 2.79
N ARG A 45 -2.86 15.03 3.15
CA ARG A 45 -3.54 16.32 3.39
C ARG A 45 -2.87 17.55 2.79
N GLY A 46 -1.75 17.38 2.11
CA GLY A 46 -0.92 18.48 1.62
C GLY A 46 0.05 19.00 2.68
N TYR A 47 1.06 19.71 2.20
CA TYR A 47 2.06 20.39 3.02
C TYR A 47 2.49 21.68 2.32
N GLN A 48 2.63 22.74 3.07
CA GLN A 48 3.24 24.00 2.64
C GLN A 48 4.23 24.47 3.71
N GLY A 49 5.47 24.70 3.34
CA GLY A 49 6.49 25.11 4.29
C GLY A 49 7.85 25.34 3.67
N GLU A 50 8.83 25.64 4.52
CA GLU A 50 10.21 25.96 4.11
C GLU A 50 10.90 24.84 3.33
N LYS A 51 10.47 23.59 3.52
CA LYS A 51 11.02 22.40 2.86
C LYS A 51 10.39 22.14 1.47
N GLY A 52 9.46 22.96 1.03
CA GLY A 52 8.73 22.85 -0.24
C GLY A 52 7.23 22.69 -0.07
N ASP A 53 6.53 22.53 -1.18
CA ASP A 53 5.08 22.36 -1.21
C ASP A 53 4.72 20.96 -1.72
N VAL A 54 3.79 20.29 -1.04
CA VAL A 54 3.24 19.02 -1.46
C VAL A 54 1.73 19.14 -1.64
N ARG A 55 1.25 18.83 -2.82
CA ARG A 55 -0.18 18.67 -3.05
C ARG A 55 -0.63 17.29 -2.55
N ALA A 56 -1.71 17.27 -1.75
CA ALA A 56 -2.34 16.02 -1.35
C ALA A 56 -2.70 15.15 -2.57
N LEU A 57 -2.57 13.85 -2.42
CA LEU A 57 -3.11 12.90 -3.38
C LEU A 57 -4.65 12.97 -3.41
N PRO A 58 -5.27 12.65 -4.53
CA PRO A 58 -6.73 12.65 -4.61
C PRO A 58 -7.34 11.59 -3.70
N MET A 59 -8.60 11.83 -3.30
CA MET A 59 -9.41 10.84 -2.60
C MET A 59 -10.54 10.36 -3.51
N LYS A 60 -10.82 9.07 -3.47
CA LYS A 60 -11.98 8.45 -4.13
C LYS A 60 -12.79 7.65 -3.13
N LYS A 61 -14.08 7.47 -3.40
CA LYS A 61 -14.91 6.56 -2.59
C LYS A 61 -14.41 5.13 -2.68
N TRP A 62 -14.39 4.46 -1.55
CA TRP A 62 -14.20 3.02 -1.48
C TRP A 62 -15.46 2.34 -2.03
N PHE A 63 -15.42 1.99 -3.32
CA PHE A 63 -16.58 1.46 -4.05
C PHE A 63 -17.81 2.37 -3.94
N ASN A 64 -18.95 1.86 -3.48
CA ASN A 64 -20.19 2.61 -3.28
C ASN A 64 -20.41 3.05 -1.81
N THR A 65 -19.40 2.98 -0.97
CA THR A 65 -19.48 3.40 0.45
C THR A 65 -19.21 4.89 0.62
N ASN A 66 -19.39 5.41 1.83
CA ASN A 66 -19.01 6.76 2.20
C ASN A 66 -17.54 6.89 2.65
N TYR A 67 -16.83 5.78 2.80
CA TYR A 67 -15.41 5.82 3.07
C TYR A 67 -14.64 6.27 1.82
N HIS A 68 -13.67 7.18 2.01
CA HIS A 68 -12.79 7.65 0.96
C HIS A 68 -11.37 7.24 1.28
N TYR A 69 -10.70 6.68 0.29
CA TYR A 69 -9.30 6.29 0.40
C TYR A 69 -8.41 7.26 -0.38
N ILE A 70 -7.15 7.35 0.01
CA ILE A 70 -6.11 8.11 -0.72
C ILE A 70 -5.69 7.28 -1.94
N VAL A 71 -5.69 7.89 -3.11
CA VAL A 71 -5.38 7.20 -4.37
C VAL A 71 -3.88 7.31 -4.65
N PRO A 72 -3.11 6.21 -4.55
CA PRO A 72 -1.72 6.21 -4.97
C PRO A 72 -1.61 6.50 -6.46
N LYS A 73 -0.48 7.08 -6.88
CA LYS A 73 -0.21 7.36 -8.28
C LYS A 73 1.09 6.70 -8.70
N PHE A 74 0.99 5.85 -9.73
CA PHE A 74 2.14 5.29 -10.42
C PHE A 74 2.62 6.26 -11.50
N GLU A 75 3.86 6.69 -11.40
CA GLU A 75 4.54 7.54 -12.38
C GLU A 75 5.49 6.68 -13.22
N LYS A 76 5.93 7.19 -14.36
CA LYS A 76 6.78 6.46 -15.31
C LYS A 76 8.11 5.97 -14.68
N ASP A 77 8.62 6.72 -13.71
CA ASP A 77 9.85 6.42 -12.99
C ASP A 77 9.63 5.76 -11.62
N THR A 78 8.39 5.38 -11.29
CA THR A 78 8.07 4.68 -10.04
C THR A 78 8.86 3.37 -9.95
N GLN A 79 9.66 3.24 -8.90
CA GLN A 79 10.43 2.02 -8.60
C GLN A 79 9.71 1.22 -7.52
N VAL A 80 8.85 0.29 -7.91
CA VAL A 80 8.14 -0.59 -6.97
C VAL A 80 9.12 -1.54 -6.32
N LYS A 81 9.19 -1.52 -5.00
CA LYS A 81 10.03 -2.38 -4.17
C LYS A 81 9.55 -2.34 -2.72
N LEU A 82 9.93 -3.32 -1.93
CA LEU A 82 9.74 -3.23 -0.49
C LEU A 82 10.59 -2.11 0.11
N ALA A 83 9.95 -1.10 0.69
CA ALA A 83 10.59 0.07 1.29
C ALA A 83 10.11 0.34 2.72
N GLY A 84 8.83 0.11 3.01
CA GLY A 84 8.26 0.32 4.34
C GLY A 84 8.51 -0.83 5.31
N HIS A 85 8.32 -0.58 6.60
CA HIS A 85 8.56 -1.58 7.65
C HIS A 85 7.41 -1.72 8.66
N LYS A 86 6.41 -0.83 8.64
CA LYS A 86 5.29 -0.81 9.59
C LYS A 86 4.66 -2.18 9.85
N ILE A 87 4.37 -2.97 8.80
CA ILE A 87 3.75 -4.29 8.93
C ILE A 87 4.60 -5.26 9.76
N PHE A 88 5.93 -5.16 9.66
CA PHE A 88 6.86 -6.01 10.40
C PHE A 88 6.95 -5.56 11.85
N ASP A 89 7.05 -4.25 12.08
CA ASP A 89 7.16 -3.65 13.40
C ASP A 89 5.91 -3.97 14.24
N GLU A 90 4.71 -3.76 13.69
CA GLU A 90 3.46 -4.06 14.39
C GLU A 90 3.27 -5.56 14.65
N PHE A 91 3.69 -6.42 13.72
CA PHE A 91 3.67 -7.86 13.95
C PHE A 91 4.63 -8.27 15.07
N GLN A 92 5.83 -7.71 15.09
CA GLN A 92 6.83 -8.02 16.10
C GLN A 92 6.42 -7.47 17.49
N GLU A 93 5.93 -6.24 17.55
CA GLU A 93 5.40 -5.65 18.79
C GLU A 93 4.31 -6.53 19.41
N ALA A 94 3.34 -6.97 18.61
CA ALA A 94 2.29 -7.88 19.07
C ALA A 94 2.87 -9.21 19.58
N LYS A 95 3.85 -9.77 18.89
CA LYS A 95 4.53 -11.01 19.29
C LYS A 95 5.27 -10.86 20.62
N GLU A 96 5.95 -9.73 20.84
CA GLU A 96 6.64 -9.42 22.11
C GLU A 96 5.66 -9.33 23.29
N LEU A 97 4.41 -8.93 23.04
CA LEU A 97 3.30 -8.96 23.99
C LEU A 97 2.67 -10.34 24.16
N GLY A 98 3.19 -11.39 23.51
CA GLY A 98 2.67 -12.74 23.56
C GLY A 98 1.42 -12.98 22.70
N LEU A 99 1.12 -12.07 21.77
CA LEU A 99 -0.01 -12.17 20.87
C LEU A 99 0.42 -12.78 19.52
N ASN A 100 -0.30 -13.82 19.08
CA ASN A 100 -0.11 -14.39 17.75
C ASN A 100 -1.11 -13.72 16.78
N THR A 101 -0.64 -12.78 16.00
CA THR A 101 -1.48 -12.00 15.09
C THR A 101 -1.41 -12.52 13.65
N ARG A 102 -2.39 -12.13 12.86
CA ARG A 102 -2.44 -12.32 11.42
C ARG A 102 -2.24 -10.96 10.75
N PRO A 103 -1.08 -10.69 10.14
CA PRO A 103 -0.87 -9.46 9.37
C PRO A 103 -1.88 -9.34 8.23
N VAL A 104 -2.44 -8.14 8.09
CA VAL A 104 -3.42 -7.79 7.04
C VAL A 104 -2.80 -6.77 6.12
N LEU A 105 -2.95 -6.95 4.82
CA LEU A 105 -2.57 -5.94 3.84
C LEU A 105 -3.49 -5.97 2.62
N VAL A 106 -3.57 -4.85 1.92
CA VAL A 106 -4.27 -4.74 0.65
C VAL A 106 -3.65 -5.71 -0.33
N GLY A 107 -4.46 -6.43 -1.10
CA GLY A 107 -3.97 -7.35 -2.11
C GLY A 107 -3.45 -6.62 -3.36
N PRO A 108 -2.50 -7.23 -4.10
CA PRO A 108 -1.81 -6.58 -5.21
C PRO A 108 -2.75 -6.17 -6.35
N PHE A 109 -3.73 -6.99 -6.67
CA PHE A 109 -4.70 -6.66 -7.72
C PHE A 109 -5.56 -5.46 -7.33
N THR A 110 -6.10 -5.44 -6.12
CA THR A 110 -6.87 -4.31 -5.61
C THR A 110 -6.02 -3.04 -5.55
N PHE A 111 -4.76 -3.15 -5.16
CA PHE A 111 -3.84 -2.02 -5.10
C PHE A 111 -3.63 -1.40 -6.50
N LEU A 112 -3.39 -2.22 -7.53
CA LEU A 112 -3.29 -1.73 -8.91
C LEU A 112 -4.62 -1.16 -9.41
N GLN A 113 -5.74 -1.87 -9.20
CA GLN A 113 -7.06 -1.49 -9.72
C GLN A 113 -7.58 -0.15 -9.17
N LEU A 114 -7.22 0.21 -7.96
CA LEU A 114 -7.69 1.41 -7.29
C LEU A 114 -6.64 2.55 -7.24
N SER A 115 -5.50 2.35 -7.87
CA SER A 115 -4.48 3.39 -8.06
C SER A 115 -4.70 4.18 -9.36
N ASP A 116 -4.13 5.37 -9.43
CA ASP A 116 -4.04 6.16 -10.66
C ASP A 116 -2.68 5.97 -11.34
N PHE A 117 -2.65 6.14 -12.64
CA PHE A 117 -1.44 6.01 -13.47
C PHE A 117 -1.19 7.29 -14.25
N GLU A 118 0.07 7.63 -14.42
CA GLU A 118 0.48 8.72 -15.30
C GLU A 118 0.13 8.39 -16.76
N GLU A 119 -0.01 9.41 -17.60
CA GLU A 119 -0.31 9.22 -19.02
C GLU A 119 0.75 8.33 -19.71
N GLY A 120 0.30 7.27 -20.37
CA GLY A 120 1.16 6.30 -21.03
C GLY A 120 1.72 5.19 -20.14
N VAL A 121 1.38 5.20 -18.84
CA VAL A 121 1.77 4.17 -17.85
C VAL A 121 0.58 3.25 -17.59
N LYS A 122 0.81 1.96 -17.46
CA LYS A 122 -0.23 0.94 -17.26
C LYS A 122 0.05 0.08 -16.04
N ALA A 123 -1.01 -0.51 -15.49
CA ALA A 123 -0.91 -1.43 -14.36
C ALA A 123 0.00 -2.64 -14.66
N GLU A 124 -0.08 -3.15 -15.89
CA GLU A 124 0.71 -4.29 -16.35
C GLU A 124 2.23 -4.05 -16.25
N ASP A 125 2.67 -2.79 -16.37
CA ASP A 125 4.08 -2.41 -16.32
C ASP A 125 4.70 -2.68 -14.91
N PHE A 126 3.86 -2.84 -13.89
CA PHE A 126 4.29 -2.99 -12.50
C PHE A 126 3.99 -4.35 -11.89
N VAL A 127 3.32 -5.27 -12.60
CA VAL A 127 2.91 -6.57 -12.04
C VAL A 127 4.10 -7.33 -11.48
N ASP A 128 5.15 -7.55 -12.27
CA ASP A 128 6.30 -8.35 -11.86
C ASP A 128 7.01 -7.75 -10.65
N SER A 129 7.23 -6.43 -10.65
CA SER A 129 7.90 -5.75 -9.55
C SER A 129 7.05 -5.74 -8.27
N LEU A 130 5.73 -5.59 -8.41
CA LEU A 130 4.82 -5.62 -7.28
C LEU A 130 4.73 -7.03 -6.68
N VAL A 131 4.60 -8.07 -7.51
CA VAL A 131 4.61 -9.47 -7.07
C VAL A 131 5.91 -9.80 -6.32
N ALA A 132 7.06 -9.38 -6.87
CA ALA A 132 8.35 -9.57 -6.20
C ALA A 132 8.38 -8.88 -4.82
N ALA A 133 7.86 -7.64 -4.72
CA ALA A 133 7.79 -6.92 -3.45
C ALA A 133 6.86 -7.60 -2.43
N TYR A 134 5.71 -8.15 -2.85
CA TYR A 134 4.85 -8.95 -1.98
C TYR A 134 5.54 -10.25 -1.52
N GLN A 135 6.27 -10.92 -2.38
CA GLN A 135 7.06 -12.11 -2.02
C GLN A 135 8.10 -11.77 -0.94
N GLU A 136 8.76 -10.61 -1.03
CA GLU A 136 9.68 -10.15 0.02
C GLU A 136 8.95 -9.89 1.36
N VAL A 137 7.75 -9.30 1.32
CA VAL A 137 6.92 -9.11 2.53
C VAL A 137 6.60 -10.45 3.16
N PHE A 138 6.17 -11.44 2.37
CA PHE A 138 5.81 -12.76 2.88
C PHE A 138 7.03 -13.49 3.46
N ALA A 139 8.17 -13.43 2.79
CA ALA A 139 9.41 -14.02 3.29
C ALA A 139 9.80 -13.42 4.66
N LYS A 140 9.83 -12.09 4.78
CA LYS A 140 10.17 -11.41 6.03
C LYS A 140 9.16 -11.71 7.16
N LEU A 141 7.86 -11.73 6.87
CA LEU A 141 6.86 -12.10 7.86
C LEU A 141 7.01 -13.57 8.31
N ALA A 142 7.34 -14.47 7.38
CA ALA A 142 7.61 -15.88 7.72
C ALA A 142 8.87 -16.02 8.59
N GLU A 143 9.94 -15.28 8.31
CA GLU A 143 11.15 -15.23 9.15
C GLU A 143 10.84 -14.72 10.56
N LEU A 144 9.93 -13.75 10.71
CA LEU A 144 9.44 -13.26 12.00
C LEU A 144 8.50 -14.26 12.69
N GLY A 145 8.06 -15.31 11.99
CA GLY A 145 7.23 -16.39 12.54
C GLY A 145 5.73 -16.25 12.26
N ALA A 146 5.33 -15.39 11.31
CA ALA A 146 3.95 -15.36 10.84
C ALA A 146 3.60 -16.68 10.14
N THR A 147 2.49 -17.29 10.54
CA THR A 147 1.99 -18.55 9.94
C THR A 147 0.82 -18.33 9.00
N ARG A 148 0.23 -17.16 9.05
CA ARG A 148 -0.91 -16.74 8.22
C ARG A 148 -0.80 -15.26 7.90
N ILE A 149 -1.18 -14.88 6.69
CA ILE A 149 -1.27 -13.50 6.20
C ILE A 149 -2.64 -13.36 5.55
N GLN A 150 -3.29 -12.23 5.72
CA GLN A 150 -4.53 -11.89 5.04
C GLN A 150 -4.25 -10.87 3.94
N LEU A 151 -4.70 -11.18 2.73
CA LEU A 151 -4.74 -10.24 1.61
C LEU A 151 -6.17 -9.79 1.35
N ASP A 152 -6.41 -8.49 1.39
CA ASP A 152 -7.72 -7.90 1.13
C ASP A 152 -7.85 -7.54 -0.35
N GLU A 153 -8.40 -8.47 -1.14
CA GLU A 153 -8.66 -8.30 -2.57
C GLU A 153 -10.10 -7.84 -2.83
N ALA A 154 -10.43 -6.65 -2.31
CA ALA A 154 -11.78 -6.10 -2.39
C ALA A 154 -12.24 -5.82 -3.83
N ALA A 155 -11.34 -5.58 -4.78
CA ALA A 155 -11.70 -5.34 -6.17
C ALA A 155 -12.31 -6.58 -6.86
N LEU A 156 -12.12 -7.78 -6.31
CA LEU A 156 -12.71 -9.02 -6.84
C LEU A 156 -14.24 -9.09 -6.71
N VAL A 157 -14.87 -8.18 -5.96
CA VAL A 157 -16.34 -8.10 -5.87
C VAL A 157 -16.98 -7.46 -7.10
N LYS A 158 -16.17 -6.85 -7.97
CA LYS A 158 -16.66 -6.18 -9.20
C LYS A 158 -16.89 -7.19 -10.34
N ASP A 159 -17.71 -6.79 -11.29
CA ASP A 159 -17.78 -7.44 -12.60
C ASP A 159 -16.53 -7.09 -13.40
N LEU A 160 -15.54 -7.98 -13.37
CA LEU A 160 -14.24 -7.77 -14.01
C LEU A 160 -14.32 -7.96 -15.52
N THR A 161 -13.66 -7.08 -16.27
CA THR A 161 -13.43 -7.25 -17.72
C THR A 161 -12.48 -8.41 -18.00
N ALA A 162 -12.31 -8.78 -19.27
CA ALA A 162 -11.37 -9.82 -19.67
C ALA A 162 -9.92 -9.42 -19.36
N GLU A 163 -9.59 -8.15 -19.57
CA GLU A 163 -8.27 -7.57 -19.28
C GLU A 163 -7.97 -7.57 -17.78
N GLU A 164 -8.96 -7.15 -16.96
CA GLU A 164 -8.82 -7.16 -15.50
C GLU A 164 -8.65 -8.58 -14.94
N LYS A 165 -9.37 -9.57 -15.51
CA LYS A 165 -9.18 -10.99 -15.17
C LYS A 165 -7.80 -11.50 -15.56
N ALA A 166 -7.31 -11.11 -16.74
CA ALA A 166 -5.96 -11.47 -17.17
C ALA A 166 -4.90 -10.86 -16.25
N LEU A 167 -5.07 -9.59 -15.85
CA LEU A 167 -4.16 -8.93 -14.89
C LEU A 167 -4.11 -9.66 -13.54
N PHE A 168 -5.24 -10.15 -13.05
CA PHE A 168 -5.32 -10.88 -11.77
C PHE A 168 -4.66 -12.28 -11.85
N LEU A 169 -4.66 -12.91 -13.03
CA LEU A 169 -4.14 -14.26 -13.22
C LEU A 169 -2.65 -14.32 -13.57
N ASN A 170 -2.02 -13.20 -13.85
CA ASN A 170 -0.58 -13.09 -14.10
C ASN A 170 0.20 -12.99 -12.78
#